data_2f7e0c922892e9559acd76f227daad2f
#
_entry.id   2f7e0c922892e9559acd76f227daad2f
#
_cell.length_a   1.000
_cell.length_b   1.000
_cell.length_c   1.000
_cell.angle_alpha   90.00
_cell.angle_beta   90.00
_cell.angle_gamma   90.00
#
_symmetry.space_group_name_H-M   'P 1'
#
loop_
_entity.id
_entity.type
_entity.pdbx_description
1 polymer ?
#
loop_
_entity_poly.entity_id
_entity_poly.type
_entity_poly.pdbx_seq_one_letter_code
_entity_poly.pdbx_strand_id
1 'polypeptide(L)'
;MGELKAGSVAFIGAGPGAADLITVRGLGMLKQADVVIHDALPGEELLSEVSSGAVLVAVGKRCGSHSTTQAEIHLLLVEHAKAGRKVVRLKGGDPGVFGRLGEETEHLDAYGIPWQIVPGVTAAVASGATAGFPLTHRGITTAVTFLTAHCADGRTQDLRPFVASGATLCLYMGAKTLPTTALSLVESGMCPSTPVALVSKASQPGETVKFVELRSLADGTIDVSVLPTPLLAVVGEVVRLGIPDDVRASIQQVV
;
A
#
# COMPACT_ATOMS: atom_id res chain seq x y z
N MET A 1 -22.92 -0.20 -13.78
CA MET A 1 -22.08 -0.45 -12.58
C MET A 1 -21.88 -1.95 -12.44
N GLY A 2 -20.76 -2.41 -11.88
CA GLY A 2 -20.52 -3.85 -11.67
C GLY A 2 -21.58 -4.46 -10.76
N GLU A 3 -21.99 -5.69 -11.04
CA GLU A 3 -22.94 -6.45 -10.24
C GLU A 3 -22.17 -7.41 -9.32
N LEU A 4 -22.56 -7.46 -8.04
CA LEU A 4 -22.08 -8.45 -7.07
C LEU A 4 -23.09 -9.60 -6.99
N LYS A 5 -22.67 -10.79 -7.42
CA LYS A 5 -23.55 -11.96 -7.47
C LYS A 5 -23.61 -12.69 -6.12
N ALA A 6 -24.75 -13.27 -5.82
CA ALA A 6 -24.89 -14.15 -4.66
C ALA A 6 -23.96 -15.37 -4.79
N GLY A 7 -23.35 -15.79 -3.70
CA GLY A 7 -22.38 -16.90 -3.68
C GLY A 7 -21.03 -16.58 -4.33
N SER A 8 -20.69 -15.30 -4.52
CA SER A 8 -19.42 -14.87 -5.10
C SER A 8 -18.67 -13.89 -4.19
N VAL A 9 -17.37 -13.71 -4.46
CA VAL A 9 -16.48 -12.78 -3.74
C VAL A 9 -16.00 -11.68 -4.68
N ALA A 10 -16.13 -10.41 -4.26
CA ALA A 10 -15.46 -9.29 -4.92
C ALA A 10 -14.29 -8.80 -4.05
N PHE A 11 -13.09 -8.87 -4.59
CA PHE A 11 -11.90 -8.23 -4.03
C PHE A 11 -11.89 -6.77 -4.45
N ILE A 12 -12.09 -5.87 -3.51
CA ILE A 12 -12.21 -4.43 -3.79
C ILE A 12 -11.06 -3.69 -3.13
N GLY A 13 -10.35 -2.87 -3.93
CA GLY A 13 -9.38 -1.93 -3.42
C GLY A 13 -10.08 -0.76 -2.75
N ALA A 14 -9.82 -0.59 -1.46
CA ALA A 14 -10.35 0.51 -0.66
C ALA A 14 -9.65 1.85 -0.94
N GLY A 15 -8.55 1.84 -1.70
CA GLY A 15 -7.68 2.99 -1.81
C GLY A 15 -6.71 3.15 -0.62
N PRO A 16 -5.96 4.25 -0.56
CA PRO A 16 -4.88 4.46 0.42
C PRO A 16 -5.38 4.91 1.79
N GLY A 17 -6.65 5.34 1.90
CA GLY A 17 -7.22 5.76 3.17
C GLY A 17 -8.43 6.69 3.08
N ALA A 18 -8.37 7.75 2.25
CA ALA A 18 -9.52 8.63 2.02
C ALA A 18 -10.64 7.86 1.31
N ALA A 19 -11.88 8.03 1.79
CA ALA A 19 -13.03 7.29 1.28
C ALA A 19 -13.39 7.61 -0.18
N ASP A 20 -13.12 8.83 -0.62
CA ASP A 20 -13.34 9.31 -1.99
C ASP A 20 -12.33 8.76 -3.02
N LEU A 21 -11.27 8.08 -2.56
CA LEU A 21 -10.30 7.41 -3.43
C LEU A 21 -10.66 5.95 -3.74
N ILE A 22 -11.80 5.47 -3.28
CA ILE A 22 -12.37 4.21 -3.79
C ILE A 22 -12.87 4.43 -5.22
N THR A 23 -12.76 3.40 -6.05
CA THR A 23 -13.34 3.50 -7.40
C THR A 23 -14.87 3.50 -7.35
N VAL A 24 -15.51 4.19 -8.31
CA VAL A 24 -16.99 4.20 -8.45
C VAL A 24 -17.56 2.79 -8.53
N ARG A 25 -16.85 1.87 -9.21
CA ARG A 25 -17.26 0.45 -9.27
C ARG A 25 -17.15 -0.20 -7.89
N GLY A 26 -16.04 0.02 -7.18
CA GLY A 26 -15.83 -0.53 -5.85
C GLY A 26 -16.88 -0.09 -4.86
N LEU A 27 -17.19 1.21 -4.83
CA LEU A 27 -18.24 1.75 -3.97
C LEU A 27 -19.63 1.17 -4.32
N GLY A 28 -19.95 1.09 -5.63
CA GLY A 28 -21.22 0.52 -6.07
C GLY A 28 -21.42 -0.94 -5.70
N MET A 29 -20.34 -1.74 -5.66
CA MET A 29 -20.37 -3.14 -5.23
C MET A 29 -20.35 -3.27 -3.70
N LEU A 30 -19.60 -2.40 -3.01
CA LEU A 30 -19.56 -2.36 -1.55
C LEU A 30 -20.97 -2.16 -0.96
N LYS A 31 -21.76 -1.29 -1.57
CA LYS A 31 -23.18 -1.04 -1.19
C LYS A 31 -24.11 -2.22 -1.43
N GLN A 32 -23.72 -3.20 -2.25
CA GLN A 32 -24.51 -4.40 -2.54
C GLN A 32 -24.16 -5.59 -1.64
N ALA A 33 -23.12 -5.48 -0.82
CA ALA A 33 -22.59 -6.58 -0.03
C ALA A 33 -23.55 -7.01 1.09
N ASP A 34 -23.68 -8.33 1.29
CA ASP A 34 -24.29 -8.91 2.50
C ASP A 34 -23.23 -9.08 3.61
N VAL A 35 -21.96 -9.24 3.21
CA VAL A 35 -20.82 -9.39 4.12
C VAL A 35 -19.62 -8.64 3.57
N VAL A 36 -18.96 -7.86 4.41
CA VAL A 36 -17.70 -7.18 4.11
C VAL A 36 -16.61 -7.66 5.07
N ILE A 37 -15.64 -8.40 4.53
CA ILE A 37 -14.44 -8.83 5.25
C ILE A 37 -13.34 -7.82 4.94
N HIS A 38 -12.89 -7.05 5.93
CA HIS A 38 -12.01 -5.90 5.69
C HIS A 38 -10.73 -5.89 6.52
N ASP A 39 -9.66 -5.34 5.94
CA ASP A 39 -8.40 -5.05 6.63
C ASP A 39 -8.56 -3.89 7.64
N ALA A 40 -7.50 -3.55 8.36
CA ALA A 40 -7.51 -2.42 9.29
C ALA A 40 -7.35 -1.03 8.61
N LEU A 41 -6.96 -1.00 7.33
CA LEU A 41 -6.67 0.24 6.60
C LEU A 41 -7.90 1.04 6.14
N PRO A 42 -9.02 0.41 5.70
CA PRO A 42 -10.24 1.15 5.36
C PRO A 42 -10.74 1.94 6.56
N GLY A 43 -10.93 3.25 6.37
CA GLY A 43 -11.43 4.15 7.41
C GLY A 43 -12.92 3.95 7.73
N GLU A 44 -13.35 4.47 8.87
CA GLU A 44 -14.76 4.41 9.32
C GLU A 44 -15.70 5.07 8.31
N GLU A 45 -15.26 6.16 7.66
CA GLU A 45 -16.03 6.86 6.64
C GLU A 45 -16.40 5.93 5.47
N LEU A 46 -15.43 5.17 4.94
CA LEU A 46 -15.70 4.20 3.88
C LEU A 46 -16.57 3.04 4.35
N LEU A 47 -16.37 2.58 5.57
CA LEU A 47 -17.20 1.49 6.15
C LEU A 47 -18.64 1.93 6.42
N SER A 48 -18.89 3.24 6.61
CA SER A 48 -20.24 3.77 6.75
C SER A 48 -21.08 3.74 5.46
N GLU A 49 -20.41 3.61 4.31
CA GLU A 49 -21.05 3.46 3.00
C GLU A 49 -21.62 2.03 2.75
N VAL A 50 -21.28 1.08 3.62
CA VAL A 50 -21.80 -0.30 3.57
C VAL A 50 -23.27 -0.30 3.97
N SER A 51 -24.08 -1.13 3.32
CA SER A 51 -25.51 -1.30 3.67
C SER A 51 -25.67 -1.64 5.17
N SER A 52 -26.62 -1.02 5.83
CA SER A 52 -26.91 -1.24 7.26
C SER A 52 -27.28 -2.68 7.63
N GLY A 53 -27.72 -3.47 6.65
CA GLY A 53 -28.01 -4.90 6.82
C GLY A 53 -26.81 -5.82 6.62
N ALA A 54 -25.65 -5.28 6.18
CA ALA A 54 -24.47 -6.10 5.94
C ALA A 54 -23.69 -6.41 7.22
N VAL A 55 -23.05 -7.57 7.24
CA VAL A 55 -22.17 -7.98 8.34
C VAL A 55 -20.76 -7.47 8.05
N LEU A 56 -20.17 -6.70 8.97
CA LEU A 56 -18.78 -6.27 8.91
C LEU A 56 -17.90 -7.23 9.71
N VAL A 57 -16.87 -7.77 9.07
CA VAL A 57 -15.89 -8.69 9.67
C VAL A 57 -14.49 -8.08 9.55
N ALA A 58 -13.97 -7.56 10.65
CA ALA A 58 -12.64 -7.01 10.71
C ALA A 58 -11.58 -8.12 10.86
N VAL A 59 -10.67 -8.25 9.89
CA VAL A 59 -9.58 -9.25 9.89
C VAL A 59 -8.18 -8.63 9.96
N GLY A 60 -8.10 -7.30 9.98
CA GLY A 60 -6.84 -6.57 10.08
C GLY A 60 -6.19 -6.67 11.46
N LYS A 61 -4.86 -6.59 11.51
CA LYS A 61 -4.11 -6.53 12.78
C LYS A 61 -4.43 -5.24 13.52
N ARG A 62 -4.99 -5.32 14.71
CA ARG A 62 -5.05 -4.21 15.66
C ARG A 62 -4.06 -4.46 16.79
N CYS A 63 -3.36 -3.43 17.26
CA CYS A 63 -2.49 -3.55 18.43
C CYS A 63 -3.27 -4.13 19.61
N GLY A 64 -2.80 -5.25 20.16
CA GLY A 64 -3.37 -5.86 21.37
C GLY A 64 -4.48 -6.89 21.16
N SER A 65 -4.93 -7.18 19.92
CA SER A 65 -5.89 -8.24 19.62
C SER A 65 -5.30 -9.40 18.82
N HIS A 66 -5.93 -10.56 18.92
CA HIS A 66 -5.56 -11.75 18.15
C HIS A 66 -5.59 -11.40 16.65
N SER A 67 -4.47 -11.60 15.96
CA SER A 67 -4.37 -11.35 14.52
C SER A 67 -5.02 -12.52 13.79
N THR A 68 -6.10 -12.26 13.05
CA THR A 68 -6.69 -13.25 12.14
C THR A 68 -5.63 -13.77 11.17
N THR A 69 -5.45 -15.08 11.13
CA THR A 69 -4.50 -15.73 10.22
C THR A 69 -5.04 -15.72 8.78
N GLN A 70 -4.17 -15.88 7.80
CA GLN A 70 -4.60 -15.98 6.41
C GLN A 70 -5.52 -17.19 6.19
N ALA A 71 -5.25 -18.30 6.86
CA ALA A 71 -6.10 -19.48 6.79
C ALA A 71 -7.52 -19.21 7.30
N GLU A 72 -7.69 -18.46 8.39
CA GLU A 72 -8.99 -18.05 8.90
C GLU A 72 -9.71 -17.13 7.93
N ILE A 73 -9.00 -16.19 7.28
CA ILE A 73 -9.58 -15.32 6.24
C ILE A 73 -10.10 -16.18 5.08
N HIS A 74 -9.33 -17.15 4.63
CA HIS A 74 -9.73 -18.07 3.56
C HIS A 74 -11.02 -18.82 3.92
N LEU A 75 -11.10 -19.34 5.15
CA LEU A 75 -12.29 -20.05 5.62
C LEU A 75 -13.52 -19.13 5.67
N LEU A 76 -13.38 -17.90 6.18
CA LEU A 76 -14.47 -16.92 6.23
C LEU A 76 -15.00 -16.59 4.82
N LEU A 77 -14.10 -16.38 3.84
CA LEU A 77 -14.51 -16.13 2.45
C LEU A 77 -15.34 -17.28 1.88
N VAL A 78 -14.88 -18.53 2.08
CA VAL A 78 -15.56 -19.74 1.61
C VAL A 78 -16.91 -19.93 2.31
N GLU A 79 -16.95 -19.81 3.63
CA GLU A 79 -18.16 -19.99 4.44
C GLU A 79 -19.28 -19.06 3.98
N HIS A 80 -18.97 -17.76 3.89
CA HIS A 80 -19.97 -16.77 3.50
C HIS A 80 -20.42 -16.93 2.05
N ALA A 81 -19.51 -17.22 1.12
CA ALA A 81 -19.86 -17.42 -0.30
C ALA A 81 -20.74 -18.68 -0.45
N LYS A 82 -20.39 -19.81 0.20
CA LYS A 82 -21.21 -21.05 0.18
C LYS A 82 -22.59 -20.88 0.81
N ALA A 83 -22.73 -19.95 1.74
CA ALA A 83 -24.04 -19.57 2.28
C ALA A 83 -24.89 -18.71 1.32
N GLY A 84 -24.42 -18.54 0.06
CA GLY A 84 -25.11 -17.76 -0.98
C GLY A 84 -25.03 -16.24 -0.81
N ARG A 85 -24.17 -15.75 0.09
CA ARG A 85 -24.04 -14.31 0.37
C ARG A 85 -23.21 -13.60 -0.72
N LYS A 86 -23.50 -12.32 -0.89
CA LYS A 86 -22.69 -11.37 -1.66
C LYS A 86 -21.52 -10.91 -0.80
N VAL A 87 -20.32 -11.43 -1.06
CA VAL A 87 -19.15 -11.19 -0.22
C VAL A 87 -18.24 -10.14 -0.83
N VAL A 88 -17.87 -9.14 -0.06
CA VAL A 88 -16.78 -8.20 -0.39
C VAL A 88 -15.58 -8.48 0.50
N ARG A 89 -14.43 -8.70 -0.11
CA ARG A 89 -13.12 -8.65 0.53
C ARG A 89 -12.52 -7.26 0.27
N LEU A 90 -12.64 -6.36 1.25
CA LEU A 90 -12.19 -4.97 1.15
C LEU A 90 -10.74 -4.87 1.62
N LYS A 91 -9.82 -4.56 0.70
CA LYS A 91 -8.37 -4.56 0.90
C LYS A 91 -7.82 -3.13 0.80
N GLY A 92 -6.94 -2.74 1.71
CA GLY A 92 -6.27 -1.44 1.62
C GLY A 92 -5.47 -1.29 0.35
N GLY A 93 -5.46 -0.10 -0.24
CA GLY A 93 -4.79 0.18 -1.51
C GLY A 93 -5.45 -0.54 -2.69
N ASP A 94 -4.65 -1.28 -3.44
CA ASP A 94 -5.06 -2.15 -4.54
C ASP A 94 -4.89 -3.63 -4.16
N PRO A 95 -5.87 -4.50 -4.43
CA PRO A 95 -5.80 -5.93 -4.06
C PRO A 95 -4.61 -6.67 -4.67
N GLY A 96 -4.16 -6.27 -5.87
CA GLY A 96 -3.07 -6.90 -6.60
C GLY A 96 -1.68 -6.41 -6.19
N VAL A 97 -1.57 -5.39 -5.32
CA VAL A 97 -0.28 -4.84 -4.89
C VAL A 97 0.00 -5.22 -3.44
N PHE A 98 0.85 -6.23 -3.23
CA PHE A 98 1.23 -6.79 -1.92
C PHE A 98 0.04 -7.19 -1.02
N GLY A 99 -1.14 -7.45 -1.61
CA GLY A 99 -2.37 -7.77 -0.91
C GLY A 99 -2.62 -9.26 -0.70
N ARG A 100 -1.69 -10.15 -1.02
CA ARG A 100 -1.84 -11.62 -0.94
C ARG A 100 -3.06 -12.15 -1.72
N LEU A 101 -3.46 -11.42 -2.78
CA LEU A 101 -4.64 -11.73 -3.58
C LEU A 101 -4.58 -13.14 -4.18
N GLY A 102 -3.40 -13.56 -4.69
CA GLY A 102 -3.22 -14.87 -5.29
C GLY A 102 -3.60 -16.01 -4.34
N GLU A 103 -3.15 -15.94 -3.09
CA GLU A 103 -3.45 -16.97 -2.07
C GLU A 103 -4.96 -17.05 -1.78
N GLU A 104 -5.64 -15.89 -1.72
CA GLU A 104 -7.08 -15.83 -1.46
C GLU A 104 -7.88 -16.36 -2.67
N THR A 105 -7.48 -16.02 -3.92
CA THR A 105 -8.17 -16.49 -5.14
C THR A 105 -7.93 -17.97 -5.39
N GLU A 106 -6.70 -18.48 -5.25
CA GLU A 106 -6.39 -19.92 -5.37
C GLU A 106 -7.23 -20.75 -4.40
N HIS A 107 -7.43 -20.25 -3.17
CA HIS A 107 -8.27 -20.94 -2.20
C HIS A 107 -9.73 -20.97 -2.63
N LEU A 108 -10.30 -19.86 -3.15
CA LEU A 108 -11.67 -19.83 -3.67
C LEU A 108 -11.85 -20.75 -4.88
N ASP A 109 -10.88 -20.80 -5.78
CA ASP A 109 -10.90 -21.67 -6.96
C ASP A 109 -10.98 -23.14 -6.55
N ALA A 110 -10.25 -23.54 -5.50
CA ALA A 110 -10.29 -24.91 -4.95
C ALA A 110 -11.70 -25.32 -4.46
N TYR A 111 -12.55 -24.35 -4.14
CA TYR A 111 -13.95 -24.56 -3.73
C TYR A 111 -14.97 -24.23 -4.83
N GLY A 112 -14.53 -23.88 -6.04
CA GLY A 112 -15.41 -23.51 -7.16
C GLY A 112 -16.21 -22.23 -6.92
N ILE A 113 -15.72 -21.32 -6.08
CA ILE A 113 -16.39 -20.06 -5.74
C ILE A 113 -15.99 -18.99 -6.75
N PRO A 114 -16.96 -18.37 -7.47
CA PRO A 114 -16.67 -17.31 -8.40
C PRO A 114 -16.17 -16.05 -7.68
N TRP A 115 -15.18 -15.39 -8.28
CA TRP A 115 -14.64 -14.15 -7.75
C TRP A 115 -14.36 -13.13 -8.86
N GLN A 116 -14.21 -11.87 -8.46
CA GLN A 116 -13.82 -10.77 -9.33
C GLN A 116 -12.95 -9.77 -8.58
N ILE A 117 -12.14 -9.01 -9.32
CA ILE A 117 -11.25 -7.99 -8.77
C ILE A 117 -11.71 -6.61 -9.24
N VAL A 118 -11.78 -5.68 -8.29
CA VAL A 118 -11.98 -4.25 -8.56
C VAL A 118 -10.73 -3.52 -8.08
N PRO A 119 -9.97 -2.88 -8.98
CA PRO A 119 -8.74 -2.22 -8.61
C PRO A 119 -8.98 -1.03 -7.67
N GLY A 120 -7.95 -0.64 -6.97
CA GLY A 120 -7.93 0.54 -6.10
C GLY A 120 -6.68 1.41 -6.31
N VAL A 121 -6.67 2.59 -5.72
CA VAL A 121 -5.49 3.46 -5.73
C VAL A 121 -4.46 2.91 -4.75
N THR A 122 -3.33 2.43 -5.27
CA THR A 122 -2.25 1.92 -4.42
C THR A 122 -1.50 3.05 -3.71
N ALA A 123 -0.94 2.77 -2.53
CA ALA A 123 -0.25 3.75 -1.70
C ALA A 123 0.87 4.51 -2.41
N ALA A 124 1.60 3.88 -3.35
CA ALA A 124 2.66 4.57 -4.10
C ALA A 124 2.11 5.73 -4.94
N VAL A 125 1.00 5.51 -5.65
CA VAL A 125 0.37 6.56 -6.48
C VAL A 125 -0.17 7.68 -5.60
N ALA A 126 -0.82 7.35 -4.50
CA ALA A 126 -1.28 8.33 -3.53
C ALA A 126 -0.12 9.12 -2.92
N SER A 127 0.98 8.46 -2.57
CA SER A 127 2.16 9.13 -1.98
C SER A 127 2.77 10.17 -2.93
N GLY A 128 2.87 9.87 -4.23
CA GLY A 128 3.31 10.84 -5.22
C GLY A 128 2.37 12.04 -5.31
N ALA A 129 1.06 11.80 -5.32
CA ALA A 129 0.04 12.85 -5.35
C ALA A 129 0.09 13.73 -4.09
N THR A 130 0.14 13.11 -2.90
CA THR A 130 0.27 13.79 -1.61
C THR A 130 1.54 14.65 -1.55
N ALA A 131 2.67 14.10 -2.00
CA ALA A 131 3.98 14.78 -1.92
C ALA A 131 4.23 15.74 -3.11
N GLY A 132 3.28 15.88 -4.03
CA GLY A 132 3.32 16.86 -5.12
C GLY A 132 4.29 16.54 -6.26
N PHE A 133 4.60 15.27 -6.51
CA PHE A 133 5.44 14.86 -7.64
C PHE A 133 4.92 13.61 -8.34
N PRO A 134 5.17 13.48 -9.68
CA PRO A 134 4.83 12.28 -10.42
C PRO A 134 5.84 11.17 -10.14
N LEU A 135 5.41 9.91 -10.17
CA LEU A 135 6.32 8.75 -10.03
C LEU A 135 7.18 8.52 -11.29
N THR A 136 6.77 9.06 -12.44
CA THR A 136 7.52 9.04 -13.70
C THR A 136 7.57 10.44 -14.28
N HIS A 137 8.68 10.79 -14.93
CA HIS A 137 8.82 12.09 -15.61
C HIS A 137 9.74 11.96 -16.83
N ARG A 138 9.31 12.53 -17.96
CA ARG A 138 10.12 12.53 -19.17
C ARG A 138 11.47 13.22 -18.91
N GLY A 139 12.57 12.56 -19.24
CA GLY A 139 13.93 13.07 -19.03
C GLY A 139 14.52 12.81 -17.64
N ILE A 140 13.73 12.26 -16.69
CA ILE A 140 14.22 11.85 -15.36
C ILE A 140 14.16 10.33 -15.24
N THR A 141 12.96 9.76 -15.28
CA THR A 141 12.76 8.30 -15.22
C THR A 141 11.51 7.88 -15.96
N THR A 142 11.60 6.74 -16.65
CA THR A 142 10.48 6.15 -17.39
C THR A 142 9.93 4.90 -16.72
N ALA A 143 10.46 4.53 -15.56
CA ALA A 143 10.09 3.29 -14.86
C ALA A 143 9.79 3.55 -13.39
N VAL A 144 8.87 2.75 -12.84
CA VAL A 144 8.55 2.69 -11.41
C VAL A 144 8.63 1.24 -10.97
N THR A 145 9.28 1.00 -9.85
CA THR A 145 9.35 -0.32 -9.24
C THR A 145 8.72 -0.29 -7.86
N PHE A 146 7.76 -1.18 -7.63
CA PHE A 146 7.20 -1.42 -6.30
C PHE A 146 7.98 -2.55 -5.63
N LEU A 147 8.54 -2.27 -4.47
CA LEU A 147 9.34 -3.21 -3.70
C LEU A 147 8.75 -3.35 -2.29
N THR A 148 8.79 -4.57 -1.76
CA THR A 148 8.63 -4.76 -0.33
C THR A 148 10.00 -4.73 0.33
N ALA A 149 10.17 -3.90 1.35
CA ALA A 149 11.39 -3.89 2.14
C ALA A 149 11.48 -5.09 3.12
N HIS A 150 10.47 -5.99 3.11
CA HIS A 150 10.41 -7.17 3.96
C HIS A 150 10.12 -8.40 3.11
N CYS A 151 11.10 -9.30 2.99
CA CYS A 151 10.91 -10.61 2.38
C CYS A 151 10.37 -11.60 3.41
N ALA A 152 9.26 -12.28 3.11
CA ALA A 152 8.60 -13.22 4.01
C ALA A 152 9.48 -14.42 4.40
N ASP A 153 10.47 -14.75 3.57
CA ASP A 153 11.40 -15.87 3.74
C ASP A 153 12.74 -15.47 4.40
N GLY A 154 12.85 -14.21 4.85
CA GLY A 154 14.06 -13.67 5.49
C GLY A 154 15.26 -13.48 4.55
N ARG A 155 15.09 -13.70 3.24
CA ARG A 155 16.17 -13.47 2.27
C ARG A 155 16.41 -11.98 2.07
N THR A 156 17.66 -11.60 1.89
CA THR A 156 18.03 -10.27 1.45
C THR A 156 17.84 -10.19 -0.07
N GLN A 157 17.01 -9.26 -0.53
CA GLN A 157 16.78 -9.04 -1.94
C GLN A 157 18.04 -8.38 -2.57
N ASP A 158 18.49 -8.86 -3.72
CA ASP A 158 19.50 -8.18 -4.51
C ASP A 158 18.91 -6.91 -5.13
N LEU A 159 19.37 -5.75 -4.68
CA LEU A 159 18.86 -4.45 -5.12
C LEU A 159 19.60 -3.88 -6.34
N ARG A 160 20.74 -4.45 -6.74
CA ARG A 160 21.56 -3.96 -7.87
C ARG A 160 20.80 -3.83 -9.19
N PRO A 161 19.92 -4.79 -9.59
CA PRO A 161 19.15 -4.64 -10.83
C PRO A 161 18.18 -3.45 -10.79
N PHE A 162 17.60 -3.17 -9.65
CA PHE A 162 16.64 -2.07 -9.46
C PHE A 162 17.38 -0.71 -9.48
N VAL A 163 18.54 -0.63 -8.85
CA VAL A 163 19.41 0.56 -8.90
C VAL A 163 19.87 0.81 -10.34
N ALA A 164 20.36 -0.21 -11.03
CA ALA A 164 20.85 -0.10 -12.41
C ALA A 164 19.76 0.32 -13.41
N SER A 165 18.49 0.04 -13.12
CA SER A 165 17.36 0.40 -13.99
C SER A 165 17.07 1.91 -14.01
N GLY A 166 17.54 2.68 -13.04
CA GLY A 166 17.21 4.11 -12.88
C GLY A 166 15.74 4.39 -12.60
N ALA A 167 14.97 3.37 -12.18
CA ALA A 167 13.56 3.48 -11.84
C ALA A 167 13.33 4.26 -10.55
N THR A 168 12.17 4.90 -10.43
CA THR A 168 11.66 5.33 -9.12
C THR A 168 11.33 4.11 -8.29
N LEU A 169 11.87 3.98 -7.08
CA LEU A 169 11.59 2.87 -6.19
C LEU A 169 10.57 3.28 -5.13
N CYS A 170 9.47 2.52 -5.03
CA CYS A 170 8.44 2.70 -4.01
C CYS A 170 8.55 1.54 -3.02
N LEU A 171 9.00 1.82 -1.79
CA LEU A 171 9.29 0.83 -0.76
C LEU A 171 8.09 0.67 0.17
N TYR A 172 7.42 -0.47 0.06
CA TYR A 172 6.27 -0.84 0.89
C TYR A 172 6.71 -1.59 2.15
N MET A 173 5.90 -1.49 3.21
CA MET A 173 6.05 -2.28 4.46
C MET A 173 7.42 -2.17 5.13
N GLY A 174 8.17 -1.09 4.82
CA GLY A 174 9.56 -0.94 5.18
C GLY A 174 9.85 -0.12 6.44
N ALA A 175 8.85 0.35 7.19
CA ALA A 175 9.08 1.30 8.27
C ALA A 175 10.21 0.88 9.25
N LYS A 176 10.30 -0.41 9.60
CA LYS A 176 11.34 -0.93 10.51
C LYS A 176 12.66 -1.27 9.80
N THR A 177 12.61 -1.60 8.51
CA THR A 177 13.77 -2.07 7.72
C THR A 177 14.32 -0.99 6.79
N LEU A 178 13.69 0.19 6.77
CA LEU A 178 14.07 1.27 5.86
C LEU A 178 15.54 1.70 5.99
N PRO A 179 16.14 1.83 7.19
CA PRO A 179 17.57 2.16 7.31
C PRO A 179 18.48 1.10 6.66
N THR A 180 18.22 -0.18 6.93
CA THR A 180 18.99 -1.28 6.33
C THR A 180 18.76 -1.38 4.82
N THR A 181 17.55 -1.13 4.34
CA THR A 181 17.24 -1.09 2.91
C THR A 181 17.95 0.09 2.24
N ALA A 182 17.98 1.26 2.88
CA ALA A 182 18.70 2.43 2.37
C ALA A 182 20.21 2.18 2.28
N LEU A 183 20.81 1.56 3.30
CA LEU A 183 22.21 1.14 3.26
C LEU A 183 22.47 0.17 2.09
N SER A 184 21.64 -0.86 1.94
CA SER A 184 21.76 -1.82 0.83
C SER A 184 21.60 -1.17 -0.56
N LEU A 185 20.76 -0.13 -0.70
CA LEU A 185 20.66 0.64 -1.95
C LEU A 185 21.96 1.40 -2.24
N VAL A 186 22.57 2.04 -1.24
CA VAL A 186 23.86 2.72 -1.37
C VAL A 186 24.95 1.72 -1.74
N GLU A 187 25.06 0.59 -1.05
CA GLU A 187 26.01 -0.48 -1.35
C GLU A 187 25.80 -1.10 -2.73
N SER A 188 24.56 -1.05 -3.24
CA SER A 188 24.22 -1.48 -4.61
C SER A 188 24.54 -0.43 -5.68
N GLY A 189 25.11 0.72 -5.30
CA GLY A 189 25.58 1.78 -6.22
C GLY A 189 24.62 2.95 -6.40
N MET A 190 23.54 3.06 -5.61
CA MET A 190 22.68 4.25 -5.63
C MET A 190 23.39 5.43 -4.98
N CYS A 191 23.28 6.60 -5.59
CA CYS A 191 23.92 7.81 -5.07
C CYS A 191 23.40 8.14 -3.65
N PRO A 192 24.27 8.34 -2.64
CA PRO A 192 23.83 8.68 -1.28
C PRO A 192 23.00 9.96 -1.18
N SER A 193 23.15 10.90 -2.13
CA SER A 193 22.33 12.13 -2.21
C SER A 193 21.02 11.95 -2.99
N THR A 194 20.66 10.71 -3.39
CA THR A 194 19.36 10.44 -4.01
C THR A 194 18.25 10.89 -3.08
N PRO A 195 17.29 11.71 -3.56
CA PRO A 195 16.20 12.18 -2.70
C PRO A 195 15.21 11.07 -2.39
N VAL A 196 14.67 11.14 -1.18
CA VAL A 196 13.65 10.23 -0.68
C VAL A 196 12.50 11.03 -0.09
N ALA A 197 11.27 10.70 -0.49
CA ALA A 197 10.05 11.17 0.16
C ALA A 197 9.54 10.08 1.11
N LEU A 198 9.42 10.41 2.39
CA LEU A 198 8.79 9.60 3.42
C LEU A 198 7.37 10.08 3.60
N VAL A 199 6.40 9.30 3.13
CA VAL A 199 4.97 9.67 3.18
C VAL A 199 4.27 8.77 4.18
N SER A 200 3.85 9.37 5.28
CA SER A 200 3.08 8.70 6.34
C SER A 200 1.60 8.94 6.15
N LYS A 201 0.79 7.91 6.29
CA LYS A 201 -0.68 8.00 6.24
C LYS A 201 -1.21 8.73 5.00
N ALA A 202 -0.61 8.47 3.82
CA ALA A 202 -1.04 9.11 2.57
C ALA A 202 -2.57 9.11 2.43
N SER A 203 -3.15 10.28 2.17
CA SER A 203 -4.59 10.54 2.07
C SER A 203 -5.42 10.27 3.35
N GLN A 204 -4.80 10.14 4.51
CA GLN A 204 -5.48 9.90 5.79
C GLN A 204 -5.33 11.08 6.74
N PRO A 205 -6.20 11.22 7.76
CA PRO A 205 -5.98 12.20 8.82
C PRO A 205 -4.62 12.02 9.51
N GLY A 206 -3.86 13.10 9.60
CA GLY A 206 -2.50 13.10 10.11
C GLY A 206 -1.44 12.67 9.10
N GLU A 207 -1.76 12.80 7.80
CA GLU A 207 -0.81 12.69 6.71
C GLU A 207 0.40 13.60 6.91
N THR A 208 1.61 13.08 6.68
CA THR A 208 2.84 13.86 6.71
C THR A 208 3.78 13.45 5.59
N VAL A 209 4.51 14.43 5.06
CA VAL A 209 5.56 14.23 4.07
C VAL A 209 6.87 14.77 4.61
N LYS A 210 7.94 13.96 4.55
CA LYS A 210 9.29 14.38 4.90
C LYS A 210 10.23 14.06 3.74
N PHE A 211 10.96 15.07 3.26
CA PHE A 211 11.98 14.90 2.24
C PHE A 211 13.35 14.78 2.91
N VAL A 212 14.12 13.77 2.52
CA VAL A 212 15.45 13.48 3.06
C VAL A 212 16.36 12.98 1.93
N GLU A 213 17.65 12.88 2.18
CA GLU A 213 18.57 12.16 1.32
C GLU A 213 18.69 10.70 1.76
N LEU A 214 19.00 9.80 0.82
CA LEU A 214 19.15 8.38 1.07
C LEU A 214 20.19 8.08 2.16
N ARG A 215 21.31 8.85 2.17
CA ARG A 215 22.36 8.72 3.19
C ARG A 215 21.84 8.90 4.61
N SER A 216 20.92 9.86 4.84
CA SER A 216 20.40 10.16 6.17
C SER A 216 19.53 9.04 6.76
N LEU A 217 19.03 8.16 5.88
CA LEU A 217 18.38 6.92 6.30
C LEU A 217 19.40 5.81 6.52
N ALA A 218 20.40 5.70 5.63
CA ALA A 218 21.43 4.66 5.68
C ALA A 218 22.34 4.76 6.91
N ASP A 219 22.67 5.98 7.32
CA ASP A 219 23.52 6.24 8.50
C ASP A 219 22.75 6.39 9.82
N GLY A 220 21.40 6.30 9.77
CA GLY A 220 20.54 6.40 10.95
C GLY A 220 20.34 7.83 11.49
N THR A 221 20.79 8.87 10.78
CA THR A 221 20.55 10.28 11.18
C THR A 221 19.05 10.58 11.26
N ILE A 222 18.25 9.94 10.42
CA ILE A 222 16.78 10.02 10.47
C ILE A 222 16.21 8.80 11.17
N ASP A 223 15.62 9.02 12.34
CA ASP A 223 14.84 8.00 13.03
C ASP A 223 13.46 7.86 12.39
N VAL A 224 13.27 6.76 11.65
CA VAL A 224 11.99 6.46 10.99
C VAL A 224 10.96 5.85 11.95
N SER A 225 11.38 5.40 13.14
CA SER A 225 10.49 4.76 14.11
C SER A 225 9.47 5.71 14.73
N VAL A 226 9.79 7.01 14.72
CA VAL A 226 8.89 8.08 15.22
C VAL A 226 7.86 8.52 14.19
N LEU A 227 7.98 8.08 12.94
CA LEU A 227 7.04 8.45 11.88
C LEU A 227 5.74 7.66 11.98
N PRO A 228 4.59 8.31 11.77
CA PRO A 228 3.31 7.62 11.77
C PRO A 228 3.24 6.52 10.71
N THR A 229 2.55 5.43 11.03
CA THR A 229 2.29 4.34 10.07
C THR A 229 0.81 4.34 9.64
N PRO A 230 0.49 3.87 8.42
CA PRO A 230 1.40 3.29 7.42
C PRO A 230 2.36 4.29 6.81
N LEU A 231 3.60 3.85 6.52
CA LEU A 231 4.66 4.65 5.92
C LEU A 231 5.06 4.03 4.58
N LEU A 232 5.19 4.86 3.55
CA LEU A 232 5.76 4.50 2.26
C LEU A 232 6.95 5.42 1.96
N ALA A 233 8.05 4.85 1.47
CA ALA A 233 9.18 5.65 1.00
C ALA A 233 9.25 5.61 -0.53
N VAL A 234 9.38 6.77 -1.16
CA VAL A 234 9.64 6.92 -2.59
C VAL A 234 11.06 7.41 -2.78
N VAL A 235 11.88 6.63 -3.47
CA VAL A 235 13.32 6.91 -3.71
C VAL A 235 13.55 7.17 -5.19
N GLY A 236 14.14 8.28 -5.53
CA GLY A 236 14.50 8.60 -6.92
C GLY A 236 14.45 10.09 -7.24
N GLU A 237 15.05 10.46 -8.37
CA GLU A 237 15.24 11.86 -8.79
C GLU A 237 13.94 12.64 -9.00
N VAL A 238 12.81 11.95 -9.30
CA VAL A 238 11.49 12.61 -9.43
C VAL A 238 11.03 13.27 -8.14
N VAL A 239 11.51 12.80 -6.99
CA VAL A 239 11.18 13.36 -5.66
C VAL A 239 11.60 14.83 -5.57
N ARG A 240 12.67 15.25 -6.29
CA ARG A 240 13.10 16.66 -6.33
C ARG A 240 12.03 17.61 -6.83
N LEU A 241 11.10 17.12 -7.64
CA LEU A 241 10.01 17.94 -8.18
C LEU A 241 9.00 18.37 -7.11
N GLY A 242 8.84 17.57 -6.05
CA GLY A 242 7.93 17.86 -4.95
C GLY A 242 8.59 18.58 -3.77
N ILE A 243 9.91 18.76 -3.76
CA ILE A 243 10.59 19.44 -2.66
C ILE A 243 10.31 20.95 -2.74
N PRO A 244 9.69 21.57 -1.72
CA PRO A 244 9.50 23.02 -1.67
C PRO A 244 10.83 23.79 -1.68
N ASP A 245 10.84 24.99 -2.25
CA ASP A 245 12.08 25.76 -2.44
C ASP A 245 12.79 26.13 -1.13
N ASP A 246 12.05 26.38 -0.07
CA ASP A 246 12.57 26.62 1.29
C ASP A 246 13.25 25.37 1.87
N VAL A 247 12.74 24.18 1.58
CA VAL A 247 13.33 22.91 2.00
C VAL A 247 14.55 22.55 1.18
N ARG A 248 14.57 22.87 -0.15
CA ARG A 248 15.73 22.66 -1.02
C ARG A 248 17.00 23.37 -0.50
N ALA A 249 16.83 24.60 -0.01
CA ALA A 249 17.94 25.39 0.53
C ALA A 249 18.56 24.72 1.77
N SER A 250 17.75 24.10 2.64
CA SER A 250 18.22 23.43 3.85
C SER A 250 18.90 22.08 3.59
N ILE A 251 18.46 21.33 2.56
CA ILE A 251 19.08 20.04 2.19
C ILE A 251 20.47 20.27 1.57
N GLN A 252 20.69 21.41 0.85
CA GLN A 252 21.97 21.73 0.23
C GLN A 252 23.03 22.30 1.20
N GLN A 253 22.66 22.72 2.41
CA GLN A 253 23.59 23.28 3.40
C GLN A 253 24.28 22.23 4.29
N VAL A 254 23.99 20.95 4.13
CA VAL A 254 24.58 19.83 4.91
C VAL A 254 25.65 19.09 4.11
N VAL A 255 26.34 19.80 3.20
CA VAL A 255 27.51 19.29 2.43
C VAL A 255 28.80 19.90 3.02
#